data_ed61c6ee48cecc76ff8cd0c92e0f1dc9
#
_entry.id   ed61c6ee48cecc76ff8cd0c92e0f1dc9
#
_cell.length_a   1.000
_cell.length_b   1.000
_cell.length_c   1.000
_cell.angle_alpha   90.00
_cell.angle_beta   90.00
_cell.angle_gamma   90.00
#
_symmetry.space_group_name_H-M   'P 1'
#
loop_
_entity.id
_entity.type
_entity.pdbx_description
1 polymer ?
#
loop_
_entity_poly.entity_id
_entity_poly.type
_entity_poly.pdbx_seq_one_letter_code
_entity_poly.pdbx_strand_id
1 'polypeptide(L)'
;MKNKIRRYIKYAVGIVFVFLLFLWPLLNMFSEAFIAKDEGFTFAYFANVLSDAGFAKVISNTLLINICSMVSAGIVGVLLAYVMAYTDIAFKNILHKLLLIPLFIPSYIVTLAWMQMCMKNGLLYQLTHFELYSYKGIILMFTVCQYPIVYLMCLSHFRRIPRELEQAAVVSGCGRVKAFFKVVLPITKITIVNAMLLVFLSCLDNFGIVAFIGIPANINVLSTDIYKTIVSSTKDSYNIAAVKGIVLSVLAVIMMLATQWLSGNNKAGNCEKEDMEPRMMLGKWKFVLAGIMSCFIGLFNIVPLIKLVSSALTKGQGVKLSLKTMCVDNFFKVLRNVKSMNGIKNSIFLALVAVLLCTVIGITISYLSEYKKDRIASGIQAVVTFPYSIPGIILGLAIILTYAGSFHGFTIYGTIWILLLSYVTRFTAVSLRYANSAFAQLDSSMDEAAQISGANNYVKWKKVIIPLSMGTISAGMGLVMIYSMMELTTSSLLWSGGTETIGVVIFNFTSAGLSNMASAYSSIIMIGVCAAALLLKVIDKSVRIIRRR
;
A
#
# COMPACT_ATOMS: atom_id res chain seq x y z
N MET A 1 -20.61 23.38 -35.08
CA MET A 1 -19.26 22.95 -35.44
C MET A 1 -18.20 23.37 -34.43
N LYS A 2 -18.09 24.63 -34.03
CA LYS A 2 -17.11 25.13 -33.01
C LYS A 2 -17.10 24.36 -31.69
N ASN A 3 -18.24 23.99 -31.11
CA ASN A 3 -18.31 23.24 -29.86
C ASN A 3 -17.81 21.79 -29.97
N LYS A 4 -18.00 21.12 -31.12
CA LYS A 4 -17.45 19.79 -31.37
C LYS A 4 -15.92 19.83 -31.49
N ILE A 5 -15.40 20.80 -32.26
CA ILE A 5 -13.95 20.97 -32.46
C ILE A 5 -13.27 21.27 -31.10
N ARG A 6 -13.85 22.19 -30.28
CA ARG A 6 -13.33 22.51 -28.94
C ARG A 6 -13.34 21.31 -28.00
N ARG A 7 -14.32 20.42 -28.13
CA ARG A 7 -14.38 19.17 -27.37
C ARG A 7 -13.26 18.20 -27.79
N TYR A 8 -13.05 18.01 -29.09
CA TYR A 8 -11.97 17.13 -29.60
C TYR A 8 -10.58 17.64 -29.21
N ILE A 9 -10.34 18.95 -29.27
CA ILE A 9 -9.07 19.55 -28.82
C ILE A 9 -8.83 19.27 -27.33
N LYS A 10 -9.84 19.39 -26.46
CA LYS A 10 -9.70 19.07 -25.03
C LYS A 10 -9.35 17.61 -24.79
N TYR A 11 -9.98 16.68 -25.52
CA TYR A 11 -9.64 15.26 -25.43
C TYR A 11 -8.23 14.99 -25.96
N ALA A 12 -7.83 15.58 -27.08
CA ALA A 12 -6.49 15.41 -27.63
C ALA A 12 -5.41 15.87 -26.63
N VAL A 13 -5.57 17.04 -26.04
CA VAL A 13 -4.64 17.53 -25.01
C VAL A 13 -4.64 16.60 -23.79
N GLY A 14 -5.80 16.16 -23.33
CA GLY A 14 -5.90 15.21 -22.19
C GLY A 14 -5.25 13.86 -22.50
N ILE A 15 -5.44 13.33 -23.70
CA ILE A 15 -4.82 12.07 -24.14
C ILE A 15 -3.29 12.19 -24.21
N VAL A 16 -2.78 13.28 -24.80
CA VAL A 16 -1.32 13.53 -24.86
C VAL A 16 -0.73 13.64 -23.45
N PHE A 17 -1.38 14.39 -22.57
CA PHE A 17 -0.94 14.53 -21.18
C PHE A 17 -0.91 13.18 -20.45
N VAL A 18 -1.98 12.40 -20.56
CA VAL A 18 -2.07 11.07 -19.94
C VAL A 18 -1.05 10.11 -20.55
N PHE A 19 -0.87 10.14 -21.86
CA PHE A 19 0.14 9.32 -22.55
C PHE A 19 1.54 9.62 -22.03
N LEU A 20 1.93 10.89 -21.98
CA LEU A 20 3.27 11.31 -21.54
C LEU A 20 3.52 10.96 -20.07
N LEU A 21 2.54 11.14 -19.18
CA LEU A 21 2.74 10.91 -17.76
C LEU A 21 2.62 9.43 -17.34
N PHE A 22 1.70 8.68 -17.92
CA PHE A 22 1.33 7.36 -17.43
C PHE A 22 1.84 6.20 -18.29
N LEU A 23 1.92 6.39 -19.60
CA LEU A 23 2.25 5.30 -20.53
C LEU A 23 3.68 5.42 -21.08
N TRP A 24 4.09 6.62 -21.47
CA TRP A 24 5.39 6.85 -22.12
C TRP A 24 6.58 6.36 -21.27
N PRO A 25 6.67 6.60 -19.94
CA PRO A 25 7.77 6.08 -19.15
C PRO A 25 7.88 4.56 -19.18
N LEU A 26 6.74 3.87 -19.13
CA LEU A 26 6.72 2.41 -19.20
C LEU A 26 7.15 1.88 -20.56
N LEU A 27 6.64 2.50 -21.65
CA LEU A 27 7.06 2.12 -23.00
C LEU A 27 8.55 2.35 -23.23
N ASN A 28 9.09 3.47 -22.72
CA ASN A 28 10.51 3.77 -22.81
C ASN A 28 11.35 2.73 -22.06
N MET A 29 10.95 2.37 -20.84
CA MET A 29 11.62 1.31 -20.10
C MET A 29 11.57 -0.03 -20.83
N PHE A 30 10.41 -0.37 -21.43
CA PHE A 30 10.29 -1.59 -22.22
C PHE A 30 11.22 -1.56 -23.45
N SER A 31 11.34 -0.42 -24.15
CA SER A 31 12.23 -0.29 -25.30
C SER A 31 13.70 -0.42 -24.92
N GLU A 32 14.13 0.13 -23.79
CA GLU A 32 15.51 0.03 -23.29
C GLU A 32 15.97 -1.41 -23.04
N ALA A 33 15.04 -2.32 -22.73
CA ALA A 33 15.38 -3.74 -22.55
C ALA A 33 15.80 -4.42 -23.89
N PHE A 34 15.48 -3.81 -25.03
CA PHE A 34 15.73 -4.36 -26.36
C PHE A 34 16.70 -3.53 -27.21
N ILE A 35 17.18 -2.37 -26.71
CA ILE A 35 18.03 -1.46 -27.46
C ILE A 35 19.42 -1.42 -26.84
N ALA A 36 20.43 -1.90 -27.58
CA ALA A 36 21.84 -1.69 -27.25
C ALA A 36 22.33 -0.41 -27.95
N LYS A 37 23.07 0.43 -27.21
CA LYS A 37 23.57 1.73 -27.74
C LYS A 37 24.40 1.59 -29.01
N ASP A 38 25.13 0.48 -29.15
CA ASP A 38 26.08 0.28 -30.24
C ASP A 38 25.56 -0.71 -31.33
N GLU A 39 24.53 -1.52 -31.03
CA GLU A 39 24.10 -2.65 -31.89
C GLU A 39 22.63 -2.54 -32.35
N GLY A 40 21.88 -1.56 -31.86
CA GLY A 40 20.45 -1.41 -32.18
C GLY A 40 19.57 -2.43 -31.42
N PHE A 41 18.59 -3.03 -32.11
CA PHE A 41 17.66 -3.99 -31.49
C PHE A 41 18.35 -5.34 -31.20
N THR A 42 18.30 -5.78 -29.94
CA THR A 42 18.96 -7.01 -29.48
C THR A 42 18.17 -7.74 -28.39
N PHE A 43 18.30 -9.05 -28.35
CA PHE A 43 17.85 -9.91 -27.24
C PHE A 43 18.99 -10.32 -26.29
N ALA A 44 20.21 -9.81 -26.51
CA ALA A 44 21.39 -10.21 -25.73
C ALA A 44 21.21 -9.98 -24.22
N TYR A 45 20.58 -8.85 -23.82
CA TYR A 45 20.32 -8.57 -22.41
C TYR A 45 19.39 -9.60 -21.78
N PHE A 46 18.35 -10.07 -22.49
CA PHE A 46 17.47 -11.14 -22.03
C PHE A 46 18.22 -12.46 -21.88
N ALA A 47 19.02 -12.82 -22.91
CA ALA A 47 19.81 -14.04 -22.87
C ALA A 47 20.78 -14.03 -21.67
N ASN A 48 21.49 -12.92 -21.46
CA ASN A 48 22.43 -12.77 -20.35
C ASN A 48 21.74 -12.85 -18.98
N VAL A 49 20.63 -12.14 -18.79
CA VAL A 49 19.92 -12.13 -17.50
C VAL A 49 19.27 -13.48 -17.20
N LEU A 50 18.63 -14.12 -18.21
CA LEU A 50 17.92 -15.38 -17.99
C LEU A 50 18.87 -16.58 -17.87
N SER A 51 20.08 -16.52 -18.42
CA SER A 51 21.10 -17.56 -18.26
C SER A 51 21.91 -17.44 -16.95
N ASP A 52 21.78 -16.30 -16.23
CA ASP A 52 22.47 -16.11 -14.97
C ASP A 52 21.84 -16.94 -13.84
N ALA A 53 22.60 -17.88 -13.29
CA ALA A 53 22.19 -18.70 -12.15
C ALA A 53 21.87 -17.86 -10.90
N GLY A 54 22.54 -16.70 -10.74
CA GLY A 54 22.25 -15.75 -9.67
C GLY A 54 20.84 -15.17 -9.81
N PHE A 55 20.42 -14.82 -11.02
CA PHE A 55 19.08 -14.32 -11.29
C PHE A 55 17.99 -15.38 -11.10
N ALA A 56 18.24 -16.63 -11.49
CA ALA A 56 17.33 -17.75 -11.20
C ALA A 56 17.07 -17.90 -9.69
N LYS A 57 18.11 -17.73 -8.86
CA LYS A 57 17.98 -17.72 -7.39
C LYS A 57 17.13 -16.53 -6.90
N VAL A 58 17.28 -15.35 -7.49
CA VAL A 58 16.47 -14.16 -7.16
C VAL A 58 14.99 -14.39 -7.46
N ILE A 59 14.66 -15.01 -8.61
CA ILE A 59 13.28 -15.40 -8.95
C ILE A 59 12.73 -16.41 -7.92
N SER A 60 13.51 -17.46 -7.64
CA SER A 60 13.12 -18.49 -6.65
C SER A 60 12.87 -17.88 -5.27
N ASN A 61 13.76 -17.00 -4.79
CA ASN A 61 13.59 -16.28 -3.54
C ASN A 61 12.32 -15.44 -3.54
N THR A 62 12.05 -14.70 -4.63
CA THR A 62 10.86 -13.86 -4.78
C THR A 62 9.59 -14.71 -4.67
N LEU A 63 9.51 -15.81 -5.40
CA LEU A 63 8.35 -16.68 -5.38
C LEU A 63 8.18 -17.35 -4.00
N LEU A 64 9.23 -17.92 -3.44
CA LEU A 64 9.20 -18.59 -2.14
C LEU A 64 8.74 -17.64 -1.03
N ILE A 65 9.38 -16.49 -0.91
CA ILE A 65 9.03 -15.51 0.13
C ILE A 65 7.58 -15.04 -0.04
N ASN A 66 7.17 -14.68 -1.25
CA ASN A 66 5.83 -14.13 -1.48
C ASN A 66 4.74 -15.20 -1.31
N ILE A 67 4.94 -16.43 -1.77
CA ILE A 67 3.97 -17.52 -1.58
C ILE A 67 3.86 -17.88 -0.09
N CYS A 68 4.98 -18.06 0.61
CA CYS A 68 4.95 -18.38 2.04
C CYS A 68 4.30 -17.24 2.85
N SER A 69 4.58 -15.98 2.51
CA SER A 69 3.97 -14.81 3.16
C SER A 69 2.48 -14.71 2.88
N MET A 70 2.06 -14.96 1.63
CA MET A 70 0.66 -15.01 1.23
C MET A 70 -0.11 -16.07 2.02
N VAL A 71 0.44 -17.27 2.13
CA VAL A 71 -0.21 -18.38 2.86
C VAL A 71 -0.27 -18.10 4.36
N SER A 72 0.82 -17.64 4.97
CA SER A 72 0.85 -17.36 6.41
C SER A 72 -0.05 -16.18 6.79
N ALA A 73 -0.05 -15.08 6.01
CA ALA A 73 -0.96 -13.97 6.20
C ALA A 73 -2.42 -14.37 5.95
N GLY A 74 -2.65 -15.27 4.99
CA GLY A 74 -3.95 -15.88 4.72
C GLY A 74 -4.49 -16.62 5.93
N ILE A 75 -3.71 -17.54 6.48
CA ILE A 75 -4.09 -18.33 7.66
C ILE A 75 -4.39 -17.41 8.86
N VAL A 76 -3.47 -16.51 9.18
CA VAL A 76 -3.63 -15.58 10.31
C VAL A 76 -4.85 -14.68 10.11
N GLY A 77 -5.00 -14.07 8.93
CA GLY A 77 -6.10 -13.17 8.63
C GLY A 77 -7.47 -13.84 8.67
N VAL A 78 -7.61 -15.05 8.12
CA VAL A 78 -8.85 -15.85 8.15
C VAL A 78 -9.23 -16.24 9.57
N LEU A 79 -8.27 -16.73 10.37
CA LEU A 79 -8.50 -17.11 11.77
C LEU A 79 -8.97 -15.92 12.61
N LEU A 80 -8.31 -14.78 12.48
CA LEU A 80 -8.69 -13.54 13.18
C LEU A 80 -10.07 -13.05 12.73
N ALA A 81 -10.37 -13.11 11.43
CA ALA A 81 -11.68 -12.73 10.88
C ALA A 81 -12.78 -13.63 11.39
N TYR A 82 -12.53 -14.95 11.47
CA TYR A 82 -13.48 -15.90 12.02
C TYR A 82 -13.81 -15.59 13.48
N VAL A 83 -12.80 -15.44 14.33
CA VAL A 83 -13.00 -15.10 15.73
C VAL A 83 -13.81 -13.80 15.86
N MET A 84 -13.45 -12.77 15.11
CA MET A 84 -14.10 -11.47 15.19
C MET A 84 -15.49 -11.41 14.55
N ALA A 85 -15.80 -12.26 13.55
CA ALA A 85 -17.14 -12.33 12.97
C ALA A 85 -18.10 -13.14 13.85
N TYR A 86 -17.65 -14.31 14.30
CA TYR A 86 -18.52 -15.36 14.84
C TYR A 86 -18.73 -15.30 16.35
N THR A 87 -17.79 -14.75 17.11
CA THR A 87 -17.83 -14.84 18.57
C THR A 87 -18.25 -13.54 19.27
N ASP A 88 -18.76 -13.67 20.51
CA ASP A 88 -19.06 -12.59 21.44
C ASP A 88 -17.83 -12.18 22.28
N ILE A 89 -16.61 -12.24 21.68
CA ILE A 89 -15.35 -11.94 22.34
C ILE A 89 -15.41 -10.61 23.11
N ALA A 90 -14.88 -10.59 24.32
CA ALA A 90 -14.84 -9.37 25.12
C ALA A 90 -13.94 -8.30 24.46
N PHE A 91 -14.29 -7.02 24.66
CA PHE A 91 -13.55 -5.87 24.09
C PHE A 91 -13.41 -5.87 22.56
N LYS A 92 -14.35 -6.50 21.83
CA LYS A 92 -14.35 -6.69 20.38
C LYS A 92 -13.96 -5.45 19.59
N ASN A 93 -14.53 -4.28 19.91
CA ASN A 93 -14.27 -3.03 19.19
C ASN A 93 -12.86 -2.50 19.39
N ILE A 94 -12.25 -2.73 20.57
CA ILE A 94 -10.87 -2.32 20.86
C ILE A 94 -9.92 -3.25 20.14
N LEU A 95 -10.12 -4.57 20.26
CA LEU A 95 -9.30 -5.58 19.59
C LEU A 95 -9.32 -5.39 18.05
N HIS A 96 -10.50 -5.12 17.48
CA HIS A 96 -10.61 -4.81 16.04
C HIS A 96 -9.70 -3.65 15.60
N LYS A 97 -9.73 -2.54 16.33
CA LYS A 97 -8.88 -1.38 16.03
C LYS A 97 -7.39 -1.69 16.18
N LEU A 98 -7.02 -2.44 17.20
CA LEU A 98 -5.63 -2.80 17.47
C LEU A 98 -5.07 -3.79 16.42
N LEU A 99 -5.91 -4.69 15.87
CA LEU A 99 -5.54 -5.57 14.77
C LEU A 99 -5.20 -4.81 13.49
N LEU A 100 -5.73 -3.61 13.30
CA LEU A 100 -5.50 -2.79 12.12
C LEU A 100 -4.27 -1.88 12.21
N ILE A 101 -3.58 -1.83 13.36
CA ILE A 101 -2.39 -0.97 13.56
C ILE A 101 -1.37 -1.10 12.42
N PRO A 102 -1.00 -2.31 11.93
CA PRO A 102 0.00 -2.44 10.87
C PRO A 102 -0.39 -1.80 9.53
N LEU A 103 -1.68 -1.55 9.28
CA LEU A 103 -2.12 -0.84 8.07
C LEU A 103 -1.85 0.66 8.08
N PHE A 104 -1.78 1.25 9.29
CA PHE A 104 -1.60 2.69 9.45
C PHE A 104 -0.14 3.10 9.68
N ILE A 105 0.74 2.14 9.92
CA ILE A 105 2.16 2.38 10.12
C ILE A 105 2.93 1.87 8.89
N PRO A 106 3.85 2.66 8.32
CA PRO A 106 4.67 2.20 7.20
C PRO A 106 5.37 0.88 7.50
N SER A 107 5.35 -0.06 6.55
CA SER A 107 5.93 -1.40 6.74
C SER A 107 7.41 -1.36 7.13
N TYR A 108 8.17 -0.40 6.62
CA TYR A 108 9.58 -0.22 6.99
C TYR A 108 9.77 0.24 8.44
N ILE A 109 8.84 1.01 9.02
CA ILE A 109 8.87 1.37 10.46
C ILE A 109 8.56 0.15 11.33
N VAL A 110 7.55 -0.64 10.94
CA VAL A 110 7.24 -1.91 11.62
C VAL A 110 8.46 -2.85 11.55
N THR A 111 9.10 -2.94 10.40
CA THR A 111 10.32 -3.75 10.21
C THR A 111 11.45 -3.28 11.12
N LEU A 112 11.71 -1.97 11.18
CA LEU A 112 12.71 -1.40 12.06
C LEU A 112 12.41 -1.68 13.54
N ALA A 113 11.14 -1.63 13.95
CA ALA A 113 10.70 -1.97 15.30
C ALA A 113 11.03 -3.43 15.65
N TRP A 114 10.79 -4.35 14.74
CA TRP A 114 11.15 -5.76 14.90
C TRP A 114 12.66 -5.99 14.87
N MET A 115 13.41 -5.26 14.04
CA MET A 115 14.87 -5.28 14.05
C MET A 115 15.42 -4.94 15.45
N GLN A 116 14.87 -3.90 16.10
CA GLN A 116 15.26 -3.52 17.48
C GLN A 116 14.92 -4.63 18.50
N MET A 117 13.87 -5.39 18.26
CA MET A 117 13.43 -6.48 19.15
C MET A 117 14.26 -7.75 18.97
N CYS A 118 14.77 -8.01 17.76
CA CYS A 118 15.52 -9.20 17.39
C CYS A 118 17.04 -9.01 17.38
N MET A 119 17.56 -7.85 17.78
CA MET A 119 19.01 -7.66 17.99
C MET A 119 19.53 -8.59 19.11
N LYS A 120 20.84 -8.91 19.11
CA LYS A 120 21.48 -9.80 20.11
C LYS A 120 21.12 -9.45 21.58
N ASN A 121 20.91 -8.16 21.88
CA ASN A 121 20.45 -7.68 23.19
C ASN A 121 18.94 -7.42 23.22
N GLY A 122 18.20 -7.78 22.19
CA GLY A 122 16.74 -7.63 22.13
C GLY A 122 16.01 -8.74 22.87
N LEU A 123 14.80 -8.41 23.35
CA LEU A 123 14.00 -9.30 24.17
C LEU A 123 13.70 -10.64 23.46
N LEU A 124 13.34 -10.58 22.18
CA LEU A 124 12.95 -11.79 21.43
C LEU A 124 14.16 -12.68 21.16
N TYR A 125 15.31 -12.10 20.79
CA TYR A 125 16.52 -12.87 20.56
C TYR A 125 16.98 -13.59 21.84
N GLN A 126 16.92 -12.92 22.99
CA GLN A 126 17.29 -13.53 24.27
C GLN A 126 16.38 -14.70 24.68
N LEU A 127 15.09 -14.64 24.31
CA LEU A 127 14.11 -15.68 24.64
C LEU A 127 14.08 -16.85 23.66
N THR A 128 14.27 -16.58 22.37
CA THR A 128 14.00 -17.57 21.30
C THR A 128 15.17 -17.82 20.37
N HIS A 129 16.25 -17.05 20.45
CA HIS A 129 17.36 -17.02 19.49
C HIS A 129 16.89 -16.83 18.02
N PHE A 130 15.73 -16.18 17.83
CA PHE A 130 15.16 -15.95 16.51
C PHE A 130 15.97 -14.89 15.75
N GLU A 131 16.51 -15.29 14.60
CA GLU A 131 17.24 -14.41 13.71
C GLU A 131 16.31 -13.80 12.67
N LEU A 132 16.16 -12.47 12.73
CA LEU A 132 15.30 -11.74 11.79
C LEU A 132 15.93 -11.65 10.39
N TYR A 133 17.27 -11.60 10.30
CA TYR A 133 18.01 -11.54 9.04
C TYR A 133 18.04 -12.90 8.34
N SER A 134 16.86 -13.39 7.97
CA SER A 134 16.64 -14.72 7.38
C SER A 134 15.37 -14.74 6.52
N TYR A 135 15.17 -15.79 5.73
CA TYR A 135 13.92 -16.02 4.99
C TYR A 135 12.70 -16.02 5.93
N LYS A 136 12.82 -16.69 7.08
CA LYS A 136 11.75 -16.75 8.10
C LYS A 136 11.41 -15.37 8.64
N GLY A 137 12.42 -14.50 8.83
CA GLY A 137 12.22 -13.13 9.28
C GLY A 137 11.48 -12.27 8.25
N ILE A 138 11.85 -12.37 6.97
CA ILE A 138 11.15 -11.63 5.90
C ILE A 138 9.70 -12.10 5.80
N ILE A 139 9.44 -13.41 5.80
CA ILE A 139 8.09 -13.99 5.77
C ILE A 139 7.26 -13.54 6.98
N LEU A 140 7.84 -13.55 8.18
CA LEU A 140 7.18 -13.07 9.39
C LEU A 140 6.78 -11.59 9.25
N MET A 141 7.68 -10.74 8.76
CA MET A 141 7.41 -9.31 8.60
C MET A 141 6.32 -9.06 7.57
N PHE A 142 6.35 -9.75 6.44
CA PHE A 142 5.25 -9.68 5.47
C PHE A 142 3.94 -10.17 6.09
N THR A 143 3.96 -11.27 6.85
CA THR A 143 2.77 -11.77 7.53
C THR A 143 2.18 -10.72 8.47
N VAL A 144 2.99 -10.11 9.34
CA VAL A 144 2.55 -9.09 10.30
C VAL A 144 2.00 -7.84 9.60
N CYS A 145 2.62 -7.41 8.50
CA CYS A 145 2.18 -6.22 7.78
C CYS A 145 0.95 -6.47 6.90
N GLN A 146 0.74 -7.71 6.42
CA GLN A 146 -0.26 -8.00 5.39
C GLN A 146 -1.49 -8.77 5.89
N TYR A 147 -1.45 -9.46 7.06
CA TYR A 147 -2.62 -10.16 7.58
C TYR A 147 -3.86 -9.26 7.73
N PRO A 148 -3.75 -7.94 8.00
CA PRO A 148 -4.94 -7.11 8.16
C PRO A 148 -5.75 -6.95 6.86
N ILE A 149 -5.13 -7.10 5.68
CA ILE A 149 -5.82 -7.08 4.39
C ILE A 149 -6.76 -8.29 4.30
N VAL A 150 -6.23 -9.49 4.54
CA VAL A 150 -7.03 -10.72 4.54
C VAL A 150 -8.10 -10.67 5.61
N TYR A 151 -7.73 -10.22 6.82
CA TYR A 151 -8.65 -10.05 7.95
C TYR A 151 -9.85 -9.19 7.58
N LEU A 152 -9.66 -8.00 7.00
CA LEU A 152 -10.76 -7.10 6.63
C LEU A 152 -11.66 -7.68 5.55
N MET A 153 -11.08 -8.26 4.50
CA MET A 153 -11.85 -8.84 3.40
C MET A 153 -12.69 -10.04 3.88
N CYS A 154 -12.08 -10.93 4.65
CA CYS A 154 -12.79 -12.08 5.19
C CYS A 154 -13.82 -11.70 6.26
N LEU A 155 -13.52 -10.72 7.13
CA LEU A 155 -14.44 -10.24 8.15
C LEU A 155 -15.73 -9.69 7.54
N SER A 156 -15.63 -8.82 6.53
CA SER A 156 -16.79 -8.29 5.82
C SER A 156 -17.58 -9.39 5.12
N HIS A 157 -16.89 -10.34 4.50
CA HIS A 157 -17.57 -11.45 3.79
C HIS A 157 -18.27 -12.40 4.76
N PHE A 158 -17.63 -12.81 5.87
CA PHE A 158 -18.22 -13.67 6.89
C PHE A 158 -19.49 -13.06 7.49
N ARG A 159 -19.54 -11.74 7.67
CA ARG A 159 -20.74 -11.03 8.17
C ARG A 159 -21.89 -10.99 7.18
N ARG A 160 -21.63 -11.19 5.88
CA ARG A 160 -22.64 -11.18 4.81
C ARG A 160 -23.20 -12.56 4.51
N ILE A 161 -22.66 -13.64 5.07
CA ILE A 161 -23.19 -14.99 4.90
C ILE A 161 -24.52 -15.11 5.67
N PRO A 162 -25.63 -15.55 5.04
CA PRO A 162 -26.89 -15.78 5.73
C PRO A 162 -26.76 -16.82 6.85
N ARG A 163 -27.34 -16.51 8.03
CA ARG A 163 -27.32 -17.44 9.19
C ARG A 163 -28.04 -18.75 8.91
N GLU A 164 -29.08 -18.70 8.07
CA GLU A 164 -29.92 -19.81 7.71
C GLU A 164 -29.11 -20.98 7.11
N LEU A 165 -28.07 -20.68 6.34
CA LEU A 165 -27.18 -21.69 5.75
C LEU A 165 -26.42 -22.49 6.82
N GLU A 166 -25.97 -21.83 7.86
CA GLU A 166 -25.28 -22.47 8.98
C GLU A 166 -26.25 -23.23 9.89
N GLN A 167 -27.40 -22.61 10.15
CA GLN A 167 -28.46 -23.24 10.95
C GLN A 167 -28.98 -24.52 10.27
N ALA A 168 -29.19 -24.49 8.96
CA ALA A 168 -29.58 -25.68 8.20
C ALA A 168 -28.53 -26.80 8.32
N ALA A 169 -27.24 -26.47 8.29
CA ALA A 169 -26.17 -27.45 8.49
C ALA A 169 -26.16 -28.02 9.92
N VAL A 170 -26.42 -27.18 10.92
CA VAL A 170 -26.51 -27.62 12.33
C VAL A 170 -27.71 -28.51 12.56
N VAL A 171 -28.87 -28.14 12.03
CA VAL A 171 -30.12 -28.97 12.09
C VAL A 171 -29.92 -30.32 11.38
N SER A 172 -29.11 -30.34 10.31
CA SER A 172 -28.74 -31.59 9.61
C SER A 172 -27.68 -32.41 10.34
N GLY A 173 -27.39 -32.12 11.61
CA GLY A 173 -26.43 -32.88 12.46
C GLY A 173 -24.97 -32.48 12.34
N CYS A 174 -24.65 -31.42 11.63
CA CYS A 174 -23.28 -30.88 11.62
C CYS A 174 -23.03 -30.08 12.90
N GLY A 175 -21.96 -30.41 13.65
CA GLY A 175 -21.46 -29.52 14.71
C GLY A 175 -21.00 -28.17 14.13
N ARG A 176 -21.09 -27.10 14.91
CA ARG A 176 -20.80 -25.71 14.47
C ARG A 176 -19.43 -25.54 13.78
N VAL A 177 -18.38 -26.15 14.33
CA VAL A 177 -17.01 -26.12 13.72
C VAL A 177 -17.03 -26.85 12.37
N LYS A 178 -17.71 -27.99 12.29
CA LYS A 178 -17.84 -28.75 11.04
C LYS A 178 -18.67 -28.01 9.99
N ALA A 179 -19.69 -27.26 10.41
CA ALA A 179 -20.47 -26.38 9.53
C ALA A 179 -19.60 -25.25 8.95
N PHE A 180 -18.70 -24.68 9.75
CA PHE A 180 -17.73 -23.70 9.21
C PHE A 180 -16.88 -24.28 8.08
N PHE A 181 -16.25 -25.44 8.28
CA PHE A 181 -15.39 -26.04 7.25
C PHE A 181 -16.16 -26.57 6.03
N LYS A 182 -17.40 -27.08 6.23
CA LYS A 182 -18.18 -27.67 5.13
C LYS A 182 -19.08 -26.70 4.38
N VAL A 183 -19.50 -25.60 5.00
CA VAL A 183 -20.43 -24.63 4.42
C VAL A 183 -19.77 -23.27 4.24
N VAL A 184 -19.29 -22.66 5.32
CA VAL A 184 -18.79 -21.29 5.31
C VAL A 184 -17.50 -21.16 4.49
N LEU A 185 -16.53 -22.01 4.77
CA LEU A 185 -15.21 -21.95 4.12
C LEU A 185 -15.28 -22.17 2.60
N PRO A 186 -16.06 -23.14 2.06
CA PRO A 186 -16.26 -23.28 0.63
C PRO A 186 -16.94 -22.06 -0.03
N ILE A 187 -17.95 -21.46 0.63
CA ILE A 187 -18.62 -20.26 0.13
C ILE A 187 -17.64 -19.07 0.09
N THR A 188 -16.78 -18.94 1.08
CA THR A 188 -15.80 -17.86 1.19
C THR A 188 -14.50 -18.09 0.42
N LYS A 189 -14.29 -19.28 -0.15
CA LYS A 189 -13.04 -19.69 -0.80
C LYS A 189 -12.53 -18.64 -1.79
N ILE A 190 -13.41 -18.13 -2.64
CA ILE A 190 -13.02 -17.15 -3.67
C ILE A 190 -12.57 -15.83 -3.04
N THR A 191 -13.26 -15.35 -2.01
CA THR A 191 -12.86 -14.14 -1.27
C THR A 191 -11.51 -14.32 -0.57
N ILE A 192 -11.27 -15.49 0.04
CA ILE A 192 -10.00 -15.82 0.69
C ILE A 192 -8.88 -15.83 -0.34
N VAL A 193 -9.06 -16.54 -1.47
CA VAL A 193 -8.03 -16.60 -2.53
C VAL A 193 -7.75 -15.23 -3.11
N ASN A 194 -8.79 -14.42 -3.36
CA ASN A 194 -8.61 -13.03 -3.82
C ASN A 194 -7.82 -12.18 -2.81
N ALA A 195 -8.13 -12.29 -1.53
CA ALA A 195 -7.39 -11.59 -0.48
C ALA A 195 -5.92 -12.04 -0.43
N MET A 196 -5.67 -13.34 -0.56
CA MET A 196 -4.31 -13.89 -0.61
C MET A 196 -3.54 -13.41 -1.84
N LEU A 197 -4.15 -13.38 -3.02
CA LEU A 197 -3.52 -12.85 -4.24
C LEU A 197 -3.21 -11.35 -4.12
N LEU A 198 -4.05 -10.56 -3.45
CA LEU A 198 -3.75 -9.16 -3.15
C LEU A 198 -2.55 -9.04 -2.19
N VAL A 199 -2.44 -9.92 -1.21
CA VAL A 199 -1.24 -9.99 -0.35
C VAL A 199 0.00 -10.31 -1.18
N PHE A 200 -0.05 -11.27 -2.09
CA PHE A 200 1.05 -11.60 -2.97
C PHE A 200 1.51 -10.38 -3.79
N LEU A 201 0.58 -9.67 -4.43
CA LEU A 201 0.88 -8.43 -5.17
C LEU A 201 1.48 -7.34 -4.27
N SER A 202 0.94 -7.18 -3.05
CA SER A 202 1.47 -6.22 -2.08
C SER A 202 2.89 -6.58 -1.61
N CYS A 203 3.21 -7.86 -1.48
CA CYS A 203 4.57 -8.33 -1.16
C CYS A 203 5.54 -8.08 -2.32
N LEU A 204 5.12 -8.32 -3.58
CA LEU A 204 5.93 -8.00 -4.77
C LEU A 204 6.30 -6.52 -4.86
N ASP A 205 5.35 -5.65 -4.52
CA ASP A 205 5.51 -4.20 -4.57
C ASP A 205 6.33 -3.64 -3.39
N ASN A 206 6.45 -4.38 -2.29
CA ASN A 206 7.08 -3.90 -1.06
C ASN A 206 8.60 -4.03 -1.12
N PHE A 207 9.26 -2.94 -1.47
CA PHE A 207 10.72 -2.83 -1.40
C PHE A 207 11.23 -2.75 0.06
N GLY A 208 10.53 -2.01 0.93
CA GLY A 208 11.03 -1.64 2.25
C GLY A 208 11.43 -2.83 3.14
N ILE A 209 10.53 -3.82 3.34
CA ILE A 209 10.80 -4.97 4.20
C ILE A 209 12.04 -5.73 3.74
N VAL A 210 12.13 -6.00 2.43
CA VAL A 210 13.26 -6.77 1.88
C VAL A 210 14.54 -5.95 1.85
N ALA A 211 14.46 -4.65 1.63
CA ALA A 211 15.64 -3.77 1.68
C ALA A 211 16.26 -3.74 3.09
N PHE A 212 15.43 -3.68 4.15
CA PHE A 212 15.92 -3.59 5.52
C PHE A 212 16.45 -4.93 6.07
N ILE A 213 15.87 -6.06 5.67
CA ILE A 213 16.25 -7.38 6.18
C ILE A 213 17.05 -8.18 5.15
N GLY A 214 16.60 -8.22 3.91
CA GLY A 214 17.15 -9.07 2.87
C GLY A 214 18.52 -8.59 2.38
N ILE A 215 18.71 -7.27 2.18
CA ILE A 215 20.01 -6.76 1.72
C ILE A 215 21.14 -7.10 2.70
N PRO A 216 21.00 -6.84 4.03
CA PRO A 216 22.02 -7.24 5.01
C PRO A 216 22.19 -8.76 5.13
N ALA A 217 21.15 -9.55 4.90
CA ALA A 217 21.18 -11.01 4.93
C ALA A 217 21.67 -11.65 3.63
N ASN A 218 22.00 -10.85 2.62
CA ASN A 218 22.31 -11.32 1.25
C ASN A 218 21.19 -12.16 0.61
N ILE A 219 19.94 -11.87 0.98
CA ILE A 219 18.74 -12.48 0.40
C ILE A 219 18.12 -11.45 -0.56
N ASN A 220 18.40 -11.64 -1.86
CA ASN A 220 17.87 -10.75 -2.88
C ASN A 220 16.54 -11.30 -3.43
N VAL A 221 15.57 -10.40 -3.62
CA VAL A 221 14.35 -10.61 -4.41
C VAL A 221 14.36 -9.65 -5.59
N LEU A 222 13.46 -9.83 -6.56
CA LEU A 222 13.43 -9.04 -7.80
C LEU A 222 13.48 -7.52 -7.54
N SER A 223 12.70 -7.01 -6.58
CA SER A 223 12.68 -5.56 -6.29
C SER A 223 14.02 -5.04 -5.75
N THR A 224 14.69 -5.76 -4.86
CA THR A 224 15.99 -5.35 -4.32
C THR A 224 17.13 -5.62 -5.30
N ASP A 225 17.00 -6.60 -6.17
CA ASP A 225 17.99 -6.91 -7.20
C ASP A 225 17.97 -5.82 -8.30
N ILE A 226 16.79 -5.39 -8.74
CA ILE A 226 16.63 -4.24 -9.64
C ILE A 226 17.27 -2.99 -9.03
N TYR A 227 16.95 -2.70 -7.75
CA TYR A 227 17.54 -1.57 -7.04
C TYR A 227 19.07 -1.62 -7.02
N LYS A 228 19.66 -2.76 -6.65
CA LYS A 228 21.12 -2.97 -6.65
C LYS A 228 21.73 -2.80 -8.04
N THR A 229 21.09 -3.32 -9.08
CA THR A 229 21.54 -3.19 -10.46
C THR A 229 21.59 -1.73 -10.89
N ILE A 230 20.59 -0.91 -10.56
CA ILE A 230 20.56 0.52 -10.88
C ILE A 230 21.65 1.27 -10.12
N VAL A 231 21.79 1.02 -8.81
CA VAL A 231 22.75 1.72 -7.94
C VAL A 231 24.20 1.34 -8.26
N SER A 232 24.46 0.16 -8.81
CA SER A 232 25.82 -0.28 -9.19
C SER A 232 26.43 0.55 -10.32
N SER A 233 25.60 1.26 -11.10
CA SER A 233 26.02 2.19 -12.17
C SER A 233 27.07 1.63 -13.13
N THR A 234 27.00 0.31 -13.40
CA THR A 234 27.87 -0.37 -14.38
C THR A 234 27.38 -0.12 -15.80
N LYS A 235 28.24 -0.40 -16.81
CA LYS A 235 27.83 -0.38 -18.21
C LYS A 235 26.57 -1.27 -18.36
N ASP A 236 25.56 -0.78 -19.07
CA ASP A 236 24.29 -1.47 -19.36
C ASP A 236 23.41 -1.79 -18.13
N SER A 237 23.71 -1.21 -16.94
CA SER A 237 22.94 -1.46 -15.72
C SER A 237 21.44 -1.13 -15.89
N TYR A 238 21.12 -0.10 -16.65
CA TYR A 238 19.73 0.28 -16.91
C TYR A 238 19.01 -0.71 -17.83
N ASN A 239 19.69 -1.21 -18.87
CA ASN A 239 19.14 -2.21 -19.79
C ASN A 239 18.88 -3.53 -19.05
N ILE A 240 19.85 -3.97 -18.24
CA ILE A 240 19.71 -5.16 -17.39
C ILE A 240 18.59 -4.98 -16.37
N ALA A 241 18.49 -3.81 -15.73
CA ALA A 241 17.41 -3.50 -14.79
C ALA A 241 16.04 -3.47 -15.50
N ALA A 242 15.96 -2.99 -16.75
CA ALA A 242 14.75 -3.01 -17.55
C ALA A 242 14.29 -4.44 -17.86
N VAL A 243 15.19 -5.35 -18.24
CA VAL A 243 14.86 -6.78 -18.43
C VAL A 243 14.31 -7.39 -17.13
N LYS A 244 15.00 -7.20 -16.01
CA LYS A 244 14.54 -7.67 -14.69
C LYS A 244 13.18 -7.06 -14.33
N GLY A 245 12.96 -5.78 -14.65
CA GLY A 245 11.70 -5.08 -14.50
C GLY A 245 10.57 -5.69 -15.33
N ILE A 246 10.85 -6.11 -16.57
CA ILE A 246 9.87 -6.82 -17.40
C ILE A 246 9.47 -8.14 -16.74
N VAL A 247 10.42 -8.93 -16.24
CA VAL A 247 10.11 -10.20 -15.55
C VAL A 247 9.22 -9.97 -14.33
N LEU A 248 9.55 -8.96 -13.52
CA LEU A 248 8.73 -8.60 -12.35
C LEU A 248 7.34 -8.09 -12.77
N SER A 249 7.23 -7.30 -13.85
CA SER A 249 5.96 -6.81 -14.40
C SER A 249 5.07 -7.95 -14.89
N VAL A 250 5.65 -8.91 -15.62
CA VAL A 250 4.92 -10.09 -16.10
C VAL A 250 4.36 -10.89 -14.94
N LEU A 251 5.15 -11.11 -13.88
CA LEU A 251 4.70 -11.81 -12.68
C LEU A 251 3.52 -11.06 -12.00
N ALA A 252 3.63 -9.74 -11.87
CA ALA A 252 2.57 -8.92 -11.29
C ALA A 252 1.28 -8.94 -12.14
N VAL A 253 1.41 -8.85 -13.48
CA VAL A 253 0.26 -8.91 -14.40
C VAL A 253 -0.43 -10.27 -14.36
N ILE A 254 0.33 -11.37 -14.34
CA ILE A 254 -0.25 -12.72 -14.19
C ILE A 254 -1.09 -12.83 -12.92
N MET A 255 -0.57 -12.35 -11.79
CA MET A 255 -1.28 -12.37 -10.52
C MET A 255 -2.51 -11.44 -10.51
N MET A 256 -2.41 -10.27 -11.15
CA MET A 256 -3.55 -9.37 -11.31
C MET A 256 -4.66 -10.00 -12.16
N LEU A 257 -4.31 -10.62 -13.28
CA LEU A 257 -5.28 -11.32 -14.14
C LEU A 257 -5.94 -12.50 -13.39
N ALA A 258 -5.17 -13.25 -12.61
CA ALA A 258 -5.72 -14.31 -11.74
C ALA A 258 -6.75 -13.75 -10.75
N THR A 259 -6.47 -12.59 -10.13
CA THR A 259 -7.41 -11.91 -9.22
C THR A 259 -8.69 -11.49 -9.95
N GLN A 260 -8.57 -10.92 -11.15
CA GLN A 260 -9.72 -10.48 -11.94
C GLN A 260 -10.57 -11.67 -12.41
N TRP A 261 -9.94 -12.73 -12.88
CA TRP A 261 -10.63 -13.95 -13.33
C TRP A 261 -11.44 -14.60 -12.19
N LEU A 262 -10.86 -14.71 -11.01
CA LEU A 262 -11.54 -15.24 -9.83
C LEU A 262 -12.67 -14.32 -9.38
N SER A 263 -12.49 -12.99 -9.42
CA SER A 263 -13.52 -12.03 -9.01
C SER A 263 -14.69 -12.00 -9.99
N GLY A 264 -14.46 -12.13 -11.30
CA GLY A 264 -15.50 -12.11 -12.33
C GLY A 264 -16.47 -13.29 -12.23
N ASN A 265 -16.05 -14.43 -11.70
CA ASN A 265 -16.89 -15.61 -11.49
C ASN A 265 -17.73 -15.57 -10.20
N ASN A 266 -17.57 -14.53 -9.38
CA ASN A 266 -18.26 -14.41 -8.10
C ASN A 266 -19.63 -13.72 -8.27
N LYS A 267 -20.63 -14.46 -8.73
CA LYS A 267 -22.05 -14.11 -8.58
C LYS A 267 -22.59 -14.52 -7.20
N ALA A 268 -21.75 -14.50 -6.16
CA ALA A 268 -22.17 -14.81 -4.80
C ALA A 268 -23.22 -13.79 -4.36
N GLY A 269 -24.39 -14.32 -4.00
CA GLY A 269 -25.62 -13.58 -3.76
C GLY A 269 -25.42 -12.33 -2.91
N ASN A 270 -25.97 -11.24 -3.39
CA ASN A 270 -26.04 -9.95 -2.73
C ASN A 270 -26.86 -10.07 -1.44
N CYS A 271 -26.26 -10.51 -0.35
CA CYS A 271 -26.79 -10.20 0.96
C CYS A 271 -26.46 -8.73 1.25
N GLU A 272 -27.48 -7.88 1.20
CA GLU A 272 -27.34 -6.43 1.22
C GLU A 272 -26.86 -5.85 2.56
N LYS A 273 -26.96 -6.59 3.66
CA LYS A 273 -26.60 -6.08 5.00
C LYS A 273 -25.61 -6.97 5.72
N GLU A 274 -24.61 -6.34 6.34
CA GLU A 274 -23.67 -7.03 7.24
C GLU A 274 -24.37 -7.38 8.56
N ASP A 275 -24.28 -8.66 8.96
CA ASP A 275 -24.73 -9.13 10.26
C ASP A 275 -23.63 -8.91 11.30
N MET A 276 -23.87 -8.00 12.23
CA MET A 276 -22.92 -7.63 13.28
C MET A 276 -23.07 -8.45 14.56
N GLU A 277 -24.14 -9.24 14.67
CA GLU A 277 -24.39 -10.02 15.87
C GLU A 277 -23.51 -11.27 15.95
N PRO A 278 -23.06 -11.65 17.14
CA PRO A 278 -22.27 -12.87 17.31
C PRO A 278 -23.14 -14.12 17.03
N ARG A 279 -22.55 -15.12 16.39
CA ARG A 279 -23.21 -16.40 16.08
C ARG A 279 -22.92 -17.48 17.12
N MET A 280 -21.86 -17.28 17.92
CA MET A 280 -21.41 -18.17 18.99
C MET A 280 -21.25 -17.40 20.27
N MET A 281 -22.04 -17.78 21.29
CA MET A 281 -21.91 -17.26 22.65
C MET A 281 -20.91 -18.11 23.42
N LEU A 282 -19.81 -17.53 23.85
CA LEU A 282 -18.70 -18.21 24.52
C LEU A 282 -18.85 -18.26 26.05
N GLY A 283 -19.81 -17.51 26.62
CA GLY A 283 -19.94 -17.40 28.07
C GLY A 283 -18.66 -16.88 28.74
N LYS A 284 -18.10 -17.61 29.72
CA LYS A 284 -16.85 -17.22 30.40
C LYS A 284 -15.62 -17.30 29.50
N TRP A 285 -15.62 -18.14 28.47
CA TRP A 285 -14.52 -18.32 27.53
C TRP A 285 -14.23 -17.09 26.67
N LYS A 286 -15.18 -16.13 26.56
CA LYS A 286 -14.98 -14.86 25.86
C LYS A 286 -13.82 -14.04 26.42
N PHE A 287 -13.54 -14.12 27.73
CA PHE A 287 -12.41 -13.42 28.35
C PHE A 287 -11.07 -14.12 28.08
N VAL A 288 -11.09 -15.48 28.07
CA VAL A 288 -9.89 -16.27 27.74
C VAL A 288 -9.48 -16.01 26.29
N LEU A 289 -10.43 -16.05 25.36
CA LEU A 289 -10.16 -15.76 23.96
C LEU A 289 -9.69 -14.31 23.76
N ALA A 290 -10.29 -13.34 24.48
CA ALA A 290 -9.82 -11.95 24.47
C ALA A 290 -8.39 -11.83 25.01
N GLY A 291 -8.03 -12.60 26.04
CA GLY A 291 -6.66 -12.67 26.56
C GLY A 291 -5.66 -13.19 25.51
N ILE A 292 -6.00 -14.28 24.82
CA ILE A 292 -5.15 -14.83 23.73
C ILE A 292 -5.00 -13.81 22.58
N MET A 293 -6.08 -13.17 22.16
CA MET A 293 -6.05 -12.14 21.12
C MET A 293 -5.25 -10.91 21.55
N SER A 294 -5.38 -10.49 22.82
CA SER A 294 -4.59 -9.38 23.36
C SER A 294 -3.11 -9.71 23.43
N CYS A 295 -2.76 -10.95 23.78
CA CYS A 295 -1.39 -11.45 23.76
C CYS A 295 -0.81 -11.43 22.33
N PHE A 296 -1.57 -11.92 21.37
CA PHE A 296 -1.18 -11.85 19.94
C PHE A 296 -0.94 -10.39 19.50
N ILE A 297 -1.90 -9.50 19.74
CA ILE A 297 -1.79 -8.07 19.38
C ILE A 297 -0.62 -7.42 20.12
N GLY A 298 -0.48 -7.72 21.42
CA GLY A 298 0.63 -7.23 22.23
C GLY A 298 1.97 -7.61 21.63
N LEU A 299 2.19 -8.88 21.39
CA LEU A 299 3.46 -9.41 20.90
C LEU A 299 3.80 -8.95 19.48
N PHE A 300 2.84 -8.99 18.57
CA PHE A 300 3.10 -8.74 17.16
C PHE A 300 2.97 -7.28 16.74
N ASN A 301 2.08 -6.50 17.38
CA ASN A 301 1.82 -5.12 16.96
C ASN A 301 2.35 -4.07 17.95
N ILE A 302 2.20 -4.28 19.28
CA ILE A 302 2.44 -3.23 20.28
C ILE A 302 3.87 -3.27 20.83
N VAL A 303 4.33 -4.43 21.28
CA VAL A 303 5.66 -4.58 21.91
C VAL A 303 6.81 -4.15 20.98
N PRO A 304 6.82 -4.49 19.67
CA PRO A 304 7.84 -3.98 18.76
C PRO A 304 7.88 -2.45 18.70
N LEU A 305 6.71 -1.79 18.65
CA LEU A 305 6.62 -0.33 18.60
C LEU A 305 7.10 0.32 19.90
N ILE A 306 6.76 -0.26 21.06
CA ILE A 306 7.30 0.19 22.35
C ILE A 306 8.82 0.03 22.36
N LYS A 307 9.34 -1.08 21.83
CA LYS A 307 10.78 -1.31 21.74
C LYS A 307 11.46 -0.30 20.82
N LEU A 308 10.83 0.07 19.71
CA LEU A 308 11.32 1.13 18.82
C LEU A 308 11.50 2.45 19.59
N VAL A 309 10.47 2.89 20.32
CA VAL A 309 10.53 4.11 21.14
C VAL A 309 11.57 3.99 22.23
N SER A 310 11.65 2.84 22.91
CA SER A 310 12.66 2.62 23.94
C SER A 310 14.08 2.66 23.39
N SER A 311 14.32 2.14 22.19
CA SER A 311 15.63 2.21 21.51
C SER A 311 15.99 3.65 21.12
N ALA A 312 15.01 4.47 20.76
CA ALA A 312 15.20 5.90 20.50
C ALA A 312 15.68 6.67 21.74
N LEU A 313 15.26 6.23 22.93
CA LEU A 313 15.59 6.83 24.23
C LEU A 313 16.90 6.30 24.84
N THR A 314 17.70 5.50 24.13
CA THR A 314 18.97 4.96 24.66
C THR A 314 20.18 5.64 24.02
N LYS A 315 21.27 5.76 24.79
CA LYS A 315 22.53 6.42 24.36
C LYS A 315 23.21 5.69 23.19
N GLY A 316 23.04 4.38 23.07
CA GLY A 316 23.69 3.57 22.04
C GLY A 316 22.87 2.34 21.67
N GLN A 317 23.25 1.75 20.53
CA GLN A 317 22.61 0.54 20.00
C GLN A 317 22.89 -0.64 20.94
N GLY A 318 21.85 -1.44 21.25
CA GLY A 318 21.98 -2.62 22.11
C GLY A 318 22.07 -2.31 23.60
N VAL A 319 22.04 -1.05 24.02
CA VAL A 319 22.02 -0.68 25.43
C VAL A 319 20.62 -0.88 26.00
N LYS A 320 20.50 -1.53 27.18
CA LYS A 320 19.21 -1.68 27.88
C LYS A 320 18.74 -0.32 28.38
N LEU A 321 17.46 -0.02 28.19
CA LEU A 321 16.84 1.19 28.74
C LEU A 321 16.82 1.11 30.28
N SER A 322 17.44 2.07 30.92
CA SER A 322 17.42 2.28 32.36
C SER A 322 17.48 3.78 32.67
N LEU A 323 17.18 4.20 33.88
CA LEU A 323 17.27 5.62 34.27
C LEU A 323 18.66 6.23 34.04
N LYS A 324 19.74 5.41 34.09
CA LYS A 324 21.13 5.83 33.85
C LYS A 324 21.48 5.91 32.36
N THR A 325 20.81 5.14 31.50
CA THR A 325 21.08 5.03 30.07
C THR A 325 20.06 5.78 29.23
N MET A 326 19.02 6.31 29.86
CA MET A 326 17.99 7.11 29.19
C MET A 326 18.57 8.42 28.67
N CYS A 327 18.28 8.73 27.41
CA CYS A 327 18.79 9.90 26.72
C CYS A 327 17.79 10.34 25.64
N VAL A 328 17.51 11.61 25.58
CA VAL A 328 16.66 12.22 24.54
C VAL A 328 17.46 12.84 23.40
N ASP A 329 18.80 12.79 23.46
CA ASP A 329 19.68 13.42 22.48
C ASP A 329 19.45 12.94 21.05
N ASN A 330 19.03 11.67 20.86
CA ASN A 330 18.74 11.15 19.53
C ASN A 330 17.59 11.92 18.85
N PHE A 331 16.57 12.32 19.62
CA PHE A 331 15.48 13.14 19.12
C PHE A 331 15.97 14.53 18.71
N PHE A 332 16.81 15.17 19.55
CA PHE A 332 17.40 16.47 19.21
C PHE A 332 18.35 16.38 18.02
N LYS A 333 19.19 15.34 17.94
CA LYS A 333 20.08 15.11 16.78
C LYS A 333 19.29 14.98 15.49
N VAL A 334 18.19 14.23 15.51
CA VAL A 334 17.32 14.05 14.34
C VAL A 334 16.62 15.35 13.97
N LEU A 335 16.08 16.10 14.92
CA LEU A 335 15.40 17.37 14.64
C LEU A 335 16.36 18.49 14.19
N ARG A 336 17.62 18.44 14.58
CA ARG A 336 18.67 19.38 14.11
C ARG A 336 19.29 18.95 12.78
N ASN A 337 19.10 17.70 12.36
CA ASN A 337 19.64 17.20 11.10
C ASN A 337 18.86 17.75 9.91
N VAL A 338 19.55 18.45 9.02
CA VAL A 338 18.94 19.09 7.84
C VAL A 338 18.20 18.07 6.96
N LYS A 339 18.81 16.90 6.71
CA LYS A 339 18.19 15.84 5.88
C LYS A 339 16.89 15.32 6.51
N SER A 340 16.86 15.17 7.84
CA SER A 340 15.65 14.74 8.56
C SER A 340 14.52 15.77 8.43
N MET A 341 14.83 17.04 8.58
CA MET A 341 13.85 18.12 8.45
C MET A 341 13.37 18.29 7.01
N ASN A 342 14.27 18.16 6.03
CA ASN A 342 13.89 18.11 4.62
C ASN A 342 12.97 16.92 4.34
N GLY A 343 13.27 15.74 4.89
CA GLY A 343 12.43 14.55 4.75
C GLY A 343 10.98 14.79 5.20
N ILE A 344 10.77 15.44 6.35
CA ILE A 344 9.42 15.79 6.83
C ILE A 344 8.76 16.82 5.91
N LYS A 345 9.45 17.93 5.60
CA LYS A 345 8.90 19.01 4.77
C LYS A 345 8.53 18.51 3.38
N ASN A 346 9.44 17.77 2.74
CA ASN A 346 9.25 17.24 1.39
C ASN A 346 8.11 16.22 1.35
N SER A 347 8.04 15.30 2.32
CA SER A 347 6.96 14.31 2.36
C SER A 347 5.59 14.96 2.56
N ILE A 348 5.48 15.96 3.43
CA ILE A 348 4.22 16.69 3.62
C ILE A 348 3.86 17.47 2.35
N PHE A 349 4.81 18.18 1.74
CA PHE A 349 4.60 18.91 0.49
C PHE A 349 4.16 17.98 -0.64
N LEU A 350 4.90 16.89 -0.87
CA LEU A 350 4.58 15.90 -1.90
C LEU A 350 3.20 15.28 -1.67
N ALA A 351 2.87 14.92 -0.44
CA ALA A 351 1.58 14.31 -0.13
C ALA A 351 0.41 15.30 -0.36
N LEU A 352 0.53 16.55 0.08
CA LEU A 352 -0.51 17.55 -0.13
C LEU A 352 -0.74 17.87 -1.61
N VAL A 353 0.34 18.06 -2.37
CA VAL A 353 0.23 18.37 -3.81
C VAL A 353 -0.24 17.14 -4.59
N ALA A 354 0.25 15.94 -4.25
CA ALA A 354 -0.22 14.70 -4.88
C ALA A 354 -1.72 14.46 -4.62
N VAL A 355 -2.21 14.66 -3.39
CA VAL A 355 -3.65 14.56 -3.08
C VAL A 355 -4.45 15.49 -3.95
N LEU A 356 -4.04 16.75 -4.08
CA LEU A 356 -4.74 17.75 -4.88
C LEU A 356 -4.78 17.34 -6.36
N LEU A 357 -3.64 17.01 -6.95
CA LEU A 357 -3.54 16.64 -8.36
C LEU A 357 -4.27 15.32 -8.66
N CYS A 358 -4.03 14.27 -7.87
CA CYS A 358 -4.70 12.99 -8.04
C CYS A 358 -6.24 13.12 -7.91
N THR A 359 -6.72 13.97 -6.98
CA THR A 359 -8.15 14.18 -6.78
C THR A 359 -8.77 14.92 -7.97
N VAL A 360 -8.13 15.97 -8.47
CA VAL A 360 -8.62 16.72 -9.64
C VAL A 360 -8.65 15.81 -10.88
N ILE A 361 -7.57 15.06 -11.14
CA ILE A 361 -7.51 14.12 -12.27
C ILE A 361 -8.57 13.02 -12.09
N GLY A 362 -8.64 12.40 -10.89
CA GLY A 362 -9.58 11.34 -10.58
C GLY A 362 -11.03 11.76 -10.74
N ILE A 363 -11.43 12.90 -10.18
CA ILE A 363 -12.78 13.46 -10.33
C ILE A 363 -13.10 13.72 -11.80
N THR A 364 -12.19 14.35 -12.53
CA THR A 364 -12.42 14.73 -13.94
C THR A 364 -12.65 13.50 -14.82
N ILE A 365 -11.78 12.50 -14.71
CA ILE A 365 -11.89 11.28 -15.51
C ILE A 365 -13.14 10.48 -15.08
N SER A 366 -13.36 10.27 -13.78
CA SER A 366 -14.50 9.51 -13.27
C SER A 366 -15.84 10.16 -13.61
N TYR A 367 -15.95 11.47 -13.55
CA TYR A 367 -17.17 12.16 -13.96
C TYR A 367 -17.51 11.92 -15.43
N LEU A 368 -16.50 11.94 -16.30
CA LEU A 368 -16.70 11.70 -17.73
C LEU A 368 -16.99 10.23 -18.03
N SER A 369 -16.25 9.30 -17.41
CA SER A 369 -16.36 7.86 -17.66
C SER A 369 -17.60 7.23 -16.99
N GLU A 370 -17.80 7.47 -15.68
CA GLU A 370 -18.85 6.81 -14.91
C GLU A 370 -20.19 7.54 -14.96
N TYR A 371 -20.17 8.88 -14.82
CA TYR A 371 -21.40 9.65 -14.77
C TYR A 371 -21.93 10.01 -16.16
N LYS A 372 -21.04 10.48 -17.07
CA LYS A 372 -21.42 10.80 -18.48
C LYS A 372 -21.31 9.63 -19.43
N LYS A 373 -20.80 8.46 -18.99
CA LYS A 373 -20.64 7.24 -19.80
C LYS A 373 -19.87 7.46 -21.10
N ASP A 374 -18.87 8.35 -21.09
CA ASP A 374 -18.06 8.66 -22.26
C ASP A 374 -17.01 7.58 -22.49
N ARG A 375 -17.05 6.94 -23.67
CA ARG A 375 -16.14 5.83 -24.04
C ARG A 375 -14.67 6.25 -24.11
N ILE A 376 -14.38 7.48 -24.55
CA ILE A 376 -13.00 7.98 -24.61
C ILE A 376 -12.45 8.14 -23.21
N ALA A 377 -13.23 8.71 -22.29
CA ALA A 377 -12.86 8.86 -20.90
C ALA A 377 -12.64 7.50 -20.22
N SER A 378 -13.43 6.48 -20.56
CA SER A 378 -13.21 5.10 -20.06
C SER A 378 -11.89 4.50 -20.56
N GLY A 379 -11.49 4.78 -21.80
CA GLY A 379 -10.17 4.41 -22.31
C GLY A 379 -9.03 5.13 -21.56
N ILE A 380 -9.17 6.43 -21.34
CA ILE A 380 -8.22 7.23 -20.53
C ILE A 380 -8.12 6.67 -19.11
N GLN A 381 -9.24 6.30 -18.50
CA GLN A 381 -9.29 5.68 -17.18
C GLN A 381 -8.46 4.39 -17.10
N ALA A 382 -8.56 3.52 -18.10
CA ALA A 382 -7.78 2.29 -18.18
C ALA A 382 -6.27 2.58 -18.23
N VAL A 383 -5.85 3.56 -19.04
CA VAL A 383 -4.45 3.98 -19.16
C VAL A 383 -3.92 4.55 -17.84
N VAL A 384 -4.70 5.41 -17.16
CA VAL A 384 -4.31 6.04 -15.88
C VAL A 384 -4.22 5.02 -14.74
N THR A 385 -5.02 3.95 -14.78
CA THR A 385 -4.97 2.88 -13.77
C THR A 385 -3.84 1.89 -13.98
N PHE A 386 -3.32 1.77 -15.17
CA PHE A 386 -2.31 0.77 -15.53
C PHE A 386 -1.01 0.85 -14.70
N PRO A 387 -0.38 2.03 -14.46
CA PRO A 387 0.84 2.12 -13.65
C PRO A 387 0.70 1.64 -12.20
N TYR A 388 -0.50 1.69 -11.65
CA TYR A 388 -0.76 1.17 -10.30
C TYR A 388 -0.62 -0.35 -10.21
N SER A 389 -0.76 -1.05 -11.33
CA SER A 389 -0.63 -2.51 -11.41
C SER A 389 0.83 -2.96 -11.50
N ILE A 390 1.75 -2.02 -11.69
CA ILE A 390 3.18 -2.28 -11.83
C ILE A 390 3.88 -1.96 -10.51
N PRO A 391 4.80 -2.81 -10.02
CA PRO A 391 5.56 -2.53 -8.81
C PRO A 391 6.30 -1.19 -8.88
N GLY A 392 6.29 -0.44 -7.76
CA GLY A 392 6.82 0.92 -7.70
C GLY A 392 8.30 1.04 -8.08
N ILE A 393 9.10 0.01 -7.83
CA ILE A 393 10.51 0.01 -8.22
C ILE A 393 10.69 0.11 -9.75
N ILE A 394 9.79 -0.52 -10.50
CA ILE A 394 9.77 -0.49 -11.96
C ILE A 394 9.31 0.87 -12.45
N LEU A 395 8.29 1.44 -11.82
CA LEU A 395 7.84 2.80 -12.14
C LEU A 395 8.95 3.82 -11.89
N GLY A 396 9.70 3.68 -10.79
CA GLY A 396 10.87 4.51 -10.51
C GLY A 396 11.93 4.42 -11.60
N LEU A 397 12.27 3.20 -12.03
CA LEU A 397 13.20 2.97 -13.16
C LEU A 397 12.68 3.59 -14.46
N ALA A 398 11.42 3.37 -14.80
CA ALA A 398 10.79 3.91 -16.00
C ALA A 398 10.85 5.45 -16.04
N ILE A 399 10.62 6.09 -14.90
CA ILE A 399 10.69 7.55 -14.76
C ILE A 399 12.15 8.04 -14.90
N ILE A 400 13.14 7.33 -14.33
CA ILE A 400 14.56 7.67 -14.50
C ILE A 400 14.92 7.60 -15.99
N LEU A 401 14.66 6.48 -16.65
CA LEU A 401 15.00 6.28 -18.06
C LEU A 401 14.39 7.33 -18.98
N THR A 402 13.21 7.84 -18.62
CA THR A 402 12.49 8.80 -19.46
C THR A 402 12.90 10.24 -19.20
N TYR A 403 13.11 10.61 -17.93
CA TYR A 403 13.24 12.01 -17.54
C TYR A 403 14.60 12.37 -16.92
N ALA A 404 15.55 11.41 -16.82
CA ALA A 404 16.91 11.72 -16.38
C ALA A 404 17.74 12.49 -17.43
N GLY A 405 17.39 12.33 -18.71
CA GLY A 405 17.99 13.11 -19.80
C GLY A 405 17.55 14.59 -19.76
N SER A 406 18.44 15.49 -20.15
CA SER A 406 18.10 16.89 -20.30
C SER A 406 17.30 17.11 -21.60
N PHE A 407 16.07 17.61 -21.46
CA PHE A 407 15.27 18.06 -22.60
C PHE A 407 15.48 19.57 -22.77
N HIS A 408 16.17 19.99 -23.83
CA HIS A 408 16.52 21.40 -24.11
C HIS A 408 17.20 22.14 -22.93
N GLY A 409 18.09 21.45 -22.19
CA GLY A 409 18.78 22.05 -21.04
C GLY A 409 17.97 22.08 -19.75
N PHE A 410 16.72 21.61 -19.74
CA PHE A 410 15.89 21.49 -18.56
C PHE A 410 15.82 20.02 -18.12
N THR A 411 16.27 19.72 -16.90
CA THR A 411 16.17 18.39 -16.31
C THR A 411 15.25 18.43 -15.09
N ILE A 412 14.31 17.49 -15.03
CA ILE A 412 13.47 17.28 -13.84
C ILE A 412 14.16 16.35 -12.85
N TYR A 413 15.12 15.54 -13.32
CA TYR A 413 15.89 14.64 -12.48
C TYR A 413 16.70 15.41 -11.44
N GLY A 414 16.77 14.88 -10.23
CA GLY A 414 17.44 15.56 -9.11
C GLY A 414 16.58 16.63 -8.41
N THR A 415 15.34 16.86 -8.85
CA THR A 415 14.42 17.82 -8.24
C THR A 415 13.26 17.13 -7.53
N ILE A 416 12.54 17.87 -6.68
CA ILE A 416 11.33 17.35 -6.00
C ILE A 416 10.19 17.01 -6.98
N TRP A 417 10.22 17.60 -8.18
CA TRP A 417 9.18 17.42 -9.18
C TRP A 417 9.15 16.02 -9.79
N ILE A 418 10.30 15.32 -9.88
CA ILE A 418 10.32 13.93 -10.36
C ILE A 418 9.67 12.99 -9.34
N LEU A 419 9.84 13.26 -8.05
CA LEU A 419 9.15 12.54 -6.97
C LEU A 419 7.64 12.80 -7.05
N LEU A 420 7.23 14.06 -7.22
CA LEU A 420 5.82 14.42 -7.39
C LEU A 420 5.21 13.72 -8.60
N LEU A 421 5.93 13.68 -9.74
CA LEU A 421 5.51 12.98 -10.94
C LEU A 421 5.23 11.51 -10.65
N SER A 422 6.15 10.83 -9.95
CA SER A 422 6.00 9.41 -9.60
C SER A 422 4.80 9.18 -8.66
N TYR A 423 4.57 10.06 -7.69
CA TYR A 423 3.44 9.96 -6.77
C TYR A 423 2.09 10.16 -7.50
N VAL A 424 2.01 11.18 -8.36
CA VAL A 424 0.81 11.42 -9.18
C VAL A 424 0.54 10.24 -10.09
N THR A 425 1.55 9.74 -10.81
CA THR A 425 1.41 8.60 -11.71
C THR A 425 0.93 7.35 -10.96
N ARG A 426 1.46 7.11 -9.77
CA ARG A 426 1.14 5.92 -8.98
C ARG A 426 -0.21 6.02 -8.28
N PHE A 427 -0.50 7.13 -7.62
CA PHE A 427 -1.64 7.22 -6.70
C PHE A 427 -2.92 7.79 -7.31
N THR A 428 -2.90 8.29 -8.55
CA THR A 428 -4.12 8.73 -9.25
C THR A 428 -5.15 7.60 -9.37
N ALA A 429 -4.70 6.36 -9.56
CA ALA A 429 -5.59 5.19 -9.62
C ALA A 429 -6.40 4.99 -8.32
N VAL A 430 -5.83 5.32 -7.16
CA VAL A 430 -6.54 5.25 -5.87
C VAL A 430 -7.65 6.29 -5.82
N SER A 431 -7.33 7.56 -6.12
CA SER A 431 -8.31 8.63 -6.16
C SER A 431 -9.43 8.33 -7.16
N LEU A 432 -9.08 7.78 -8.33
CA LEU A 432 -10.01 7.43 -9.39
C LEU A 432 -10.99 6.33 -8.96
N ARG A 433 -10.55 5.30 -8.24
CA ARG A 433 -11.44 4.24 -7.71
C ARG A 433 -12.50 4.80 -6.76
N TYR A 434 -12.12 5.72 -5.87
CA TYR A 434 -13.06 6.36 -4.95
C TYR A 434 -14.00 7.34 -5.66
N ALA A 435 -13.50 8.08 -6.64
CA ALA A 435 -14.33 8.94 -7.46
C ALA A 435 -15.34 8.14 -8.30
N ASN A 436 -14.92 7.02 -8.90
CA ASN A 436 -15.81 6.11 -9.62
C ASN A 436 -16.93 5.60 -8.71
N SER A 437 -16.58 5.11 -7.50
CA SER A 437 -17.57 4.65 -6.52
C SER A 437 -18.53 5.76 -6.10
N ALA A 438 -18.05 7.00 -5.99
CA ALA A 438 -18.89 8.16 -5.66
C ALA A 438 -19.87 8.47 -6.80
N PHE A 439 -19.39 8.52 -8.05
CA PHE A 439 -20.22 8.85 -9.20
C PHE A 439 -21.16 7.72 -9.63
N ALA A 440 -20.80 6.46 -9.42
CA ALA A 440 -21.67 5.31 -9.67
C ALA A 440 -22.92 5.29 -8.75
N GLN A 441 -22.87 5.97 -7.61
CA GLN A 441 -23.99 6.09 -6.68
C GLN A 441 -24.93 7.27 -7.00
N LEU A 442 -24.55 8.15 -7.94
CA LEU A 442 -25.37 9.30 -8.35
C LEU A 442 -26.30 8.91 -9.49
N ASP A 443 -27.60 9.14 -9.27
CA ASP A 443 -28.61 8.95 -10.31
C ASP A 443 -28.56 10.09 -11.33
N SER A 444 -28.65 9.76 -12.63
CA SER A 444 -28.73 10.74 -13.71
C SER A 444 -29.97 11.64 -13.62
N SER A 445 -31.06 11.15 -13.00
CA SER A 445 -32.28 11.93 -12.73
C SER A 445 -32.02 13.19 -11.90
N MET A 446 -30.97 13.21 -11.07
CA MET A 446 -30.56 14.41 -10.33
C MET A 446 -30.08 15.55 -11.25
N ASP A 447 -29.46 15.23 -12.38
CA ASP A 447 -29.06 16.19 -13.41
C ASP A 447 -30.29 16.85 -14.04
N GLU A 448 -31.29 16.04 -14.35
CA GLU A 448 -32.54 16.51 -14.94
C GLU A 448 -33.35 17.36 -13.98
N ALA A 449 -33.48 16.93 -12.71
CA ALA A 449 -34.14 17.69 -11.66
C ALA A 449 -33.46 19.05 -11.41
N ALA A 450 -32.13 19.09 -11.40
CA ALA A 450 -31.38 20.33 -11.24
C ALA A 450 -31.58 21.28 -12.44
N GLN A 451 -31.64 20.75 -13.67
CA GLN A 451 -31.90 21.55 -14.87
C GLN A 451 -33.32 22.09 -14.91
N ILE A 452 -34.33 21.27 -14.56
CA ILE A 452 -35.73 21.70 -14.46
C ILE A 452 -35.88 22.82 -13.42
N SER A 453 -35.08 22.75 -12.33
CA SER A 453 -35.03 23.78 -11.30
C SER A 453 -34.25 25.06 -11.72
N GLY A 454 -33.83 25.17 -12.99
CA GLY A 454 -33.10 26.32 -13.53
C GLY A 454 -31.64 26.42 -13.10
N ALA A 455 -31.04 25.36 -12.54
CA ALA A 455 -29.65 25.37 -12.12
C ALA A 455 -28.70 25.30 -13.32
N ASN A 456 -27.79 26.27 -13.40
CA ASN A 456 -26.69 26.21 -14.35
C ASN A 456 -25.65 25.16 -13.91
N ASN A 457 -24.70 24.80 -14.79
CA ASN A 457 -23.69 23.80 -14.51
C ASN A 457 -22.87 24.09 -13.24
N TYR A 458 -22.55 25.35 -12.95
CA TYR A 458 -21.80 25.72 -11.74
C TYR A 458 -22.61 25.46 -10.46
N VAL A 459 -23.89 25.86 -10.45
CA VAL A 459 -24.81 25.66 -9.31
C VAL A 459 -25.03 24.16 -9.08
N LYS A 460 -25.22 23.39 -10.17
CA LYS A 460 -25.35 21.93 -10.12
C LYS A 460 -24.12 21.27 -9.47
N TRP A 461 -22.92 21.62 -9.92
CA TRP A 461 -21.69 21.09 -9.33
C TRP A 461 -21.56 21.45 -7.85
N LYS A 462 -21.73 22.75 -7.51
CA LYS A 462 -21.52 23.24 -6.15
C LYS A 462 -22.56 22.76 -5.15
N LYS A 463 -23.84 22.66 -5.56
CA LYS A 463 -24.96 22.37 -4.63
C LYS A 463 -25.42 20.90 -4.66
N VAL A 464 -25.13 20.14 -5.71
CA VAL A 464 -25.63 18.77 -5.87
C VAL A 464 -24.47 17.77 -5.95
N ILE A 465 -23.65 17.82 -7.01
CA ILE A 465 -22.67 16.77 -7.30
C ILE A 465 -21.58 16.71 -6.22
N ILE A 466 -20.91 17.85 -5.93
CA ILE A 466 -19.83 17.89 -4.93
C ILE A 466 -20.31 17.46 -3.54
N PRO A 467 -21.40 18.02 -2.96
CA PRO A 467 -21.82 17.63 -1.62
C PRO A 467 -22.20 16.16 -1.48
N LEU A 468 -22.81 15.56 -2.50
CA LEU A 468 -23.21 14.15 -2.49
C LEU A 468 -22.03 13.20 -2.65
N SER A 469 -21.05 13.56 -3.48
CA SER A 469 -19.87 12.72 -3.76
C SER A 469 -18.72 12.91 -2.76
N MET A 470 -18.68 14.05 -2.04
CA MET A 470 -17.53 14.47 -1.23
C MET A 470 -17.18 13.49 -0.10
N GLY A 471 -18.17 12.79 0.48
CA GLY A 471 -17.94 11.80 1.52
C GLY A 471 -17.01 10.66 1.04
N THR A 472 -17.29 10.10 -0.12
CA THR A 472 -16.50 9.02 -0.71
C THR A 472 -15.17 9.55 -1.27
N ILE A 473 -15.19 10.70 -1.93
CA ILE A 473 -13.99 11.33 -2.48
C ILE A 473 -12.99 11.68 -1.36
N SER A 474 -13.45 12.24 -0.23
CA SER A 474 -12.57 12.57 0.90
C SER A 474 -11.89 11.35 1.52
N ALA A 475 -12.55 10.19 1.52
CA ALA A 475 -11.91 8.93 1.92
C ALA A 475 -10.76 8.56 0.97
N GLY A 476 -10.96 8.72 -0.33
CA GLY A 476 -9.90 8.55 -1.35
C GLY A 476 -8.74 9.52 -1.15
N MET A 477 -9.02 10.81 -0.89
CA MET A 477 -8.00 11.82 -0.56
C MET A 477 -7.17 11.42 0.66
N GLY A 478 -7.82 10.90 1.71
CA GLY A 478 -7.14 10.42 2.91
C GLY A 478 -6.19 9.26 2.62
N LEU A 479 -6.61 8.31 1.78
CA LEU A 479 -5.73 7.19 1.38
C LEU A 479 -4.55 7.63 0.52
N VAL A 480 -4.76 8.52 -0.45
CA VAL A 480 -3.66 9.09 -1.25
C VAL A 480 -2.65 9.81 -0.33
N MET A 481 -3.13 10.57 0.67
CA MET A 481 -2.28 11.23 1.67
C MET A 481 -1.43 10.23 2.44
N ILE A 482 -2.05 9.17 2.96
CA ILE A 482 -1.36 8.13 3.72
C ILE A 482 -0.32 7.43 2.85
N TYR A 483 -0.69 6.97 1.65
CA TYR A 483 0.22 6.27 0.75
C TYR A 483 1.38 7.16 0.30
N SER A 484 1.14 8.43 -0.01
CA SER A 484 2.19 9.39 -0.38
C SER A 484 3.18 9.63 0.76
N MET A 485 2.71 9.73 2.01
CA MET A 485 3.60 9.88 3.17
C MET A 485 4.39 8.62 3.50
N MET A 486 3.86 7.44 3.16
CA MET A 486 4.48 6.13 3.41
C MET A 486 5.37 5.66 2.26
N GLU A 487 5.46 6.43 1.17
CA GLU A 487 6.17 6.00 -0.03
C GLU A 487 7.68 5.94 0.20
N LEU A 488 8.25 4.78 -0.05
CA LEU A 488 9.69 4.52 -0.01
C LEU A 488 10.19 3.95 -1.34
N THR A 489 9.37 3.12 -2.00
CA THR A 489 9.80 2.28 -3.12
C THR A 489 10.30 3.12 -4.31
N THR A 490 9.47 4.04 -4.82
CA THR A 490 9.88 4.94 -5.91
C THR A 490 10.85 6.01 -5.42
N SER A 491 10.66 6.50 -4.19
CA SER A 491 11.51 7.53 -3.60
C SER A 491 12.94 7.06 -3.39
N SER A 492 13.18 5.78 -3.09
CA SER A 492 14.53 5.22 -2.91
C SER A 492 15.39 5.31 -4.17
N LEU A 493 14.78 5.35 -5.35
CA LEU A 493 15.47 5.50 -6.64
C LEU A 493 15.55 6.96 -7.12
N LEU A 494 14.52 7.76 -6.84
CA LEU A 494 14.35 9.09 -7.45
C LEU A 494 14.87 10.25 -6.60
N TRP A 495 15.17 10.01 -5.33
CA TRP A 495 15.66 11.06 -4.44
C TRP A 495 17.05 11.55 -4.80
N SER A 496 17.36 12.77 -4.43
CA SER A 496 18.67 13.40 -4.55
C SER A 496 18.93 14.30 -3.34
N GLY A 497 20.12 14.88 -3.25
CA GLY A 497 20.47 15.80 -2.16
C GLY A 497 19.44 16.94 -2.06
N GLY A 498 18.81 17.09 -0.89
CA GLY A 498 17.78 18.10 -0.62
C GLY A 498 16.33 17.66 -0.93
N THR A 499 16.13 16.53 -1.62
CA THR A 499 14.79 15.99 -1.93
C THR A 499 14.46 14.73 -1.12
N GLU A 500 15.16 14.51 -0.01
CA GLU A 500 14.91 13.38 0.87
C GLU A 500 13.45 13.34 1.31
N THR A 501 12.90 12.11 1.41
CA THR A 501 11.58 11.84 1.99
C THR A 501 11.72 11.11 3.32
N ILE A 502 10.65 11.02 4.11
CA ILE A 502 10.66 10.32 5.40
C ILE A 502 11.20 8.90 5.26
N GLY A 503 10.71 8.12 4.29
CA GLY A 503 11.15 6.76 4.06
C GLY A 503 12.62 6.66 3.70
N VAL A 504 13.11 7.54 2.84
CA VAL A 504 14.52 7.60 2.41
C VAL A 504 15.44 7.95 3.59
N VAL A 505 15.06 8.89 4.44
CA VAL A 505 15.87 9.25 5.63
C VAL A 505 16.00 8.06 6.58
N ILE A 506 14.89 7.36 6.85
CA ILE A 506 14.90 6.15 7.71
C ILE A 506 15.78 5.06 7.07
N PHE A 507 15.64 4.85 5.78
CA PHE A 507 16.45 3.88 5.04
C PHE A 507 17.95 4.22 5.13
N ASN A 508 18.31 5.49 4.90
CA ASN A 508 19.70 5.94 4.96
C ASN A 508 20.30 5.82 6.37
N PHE A 509 19.57 6.20 7.42
CA PHE A 509 20.04 6.01 8.80
C PHE A 509 20.24 4.54 9.13
N THR A 510 19.33 3.67 8.69
CA THR A 510 19.44 2.23 8.94
C THR A 510 20.61 1.61 8.19
N SER A 511 20.80 1.95 6.92
CA SER A 511 21.92 1.49 6.09
C SER A 511 23.28 1.98 6.59
N ALA A 512 23.31 3.17 7.20
CA ALA A 512 24.50 3.72 7.84
C ALA A 512 24.77 3.15 9.25
N GLY A 513 23.95 2.21 9.75
CA GLY A 513 24.09 1.64 11.09
C GLY A 513 23.64 2.56 12.23
N LEU A 514 23.02 3.71 11.92
CA LEU A 514 22.54 4.71 12.89
C LEU A 514 21.15 4.33 13.44
N SER A 515 20.99 3.10 13.94
CA SER A 515 19.71 2.52 14.31
C SER A 515 18.94 3.32 15.37
N ASN A 516 19.63 3.98 16.32
CA ASN A 516 18.98 4.81 17.34
C ASN A 516 18.39 6.09 16.75
N MET A 517 19.07 6.70 15.77
CA MET A 517 18.55 7.86 15.04
C MET A 517 17.37 7.45 14.14
N ALA A 518 17.48 6.31 13.46
CA ALA A 518 16.37 5.74 12.68
C ALA A 518 15.14 5.49 13.58
N SER A 519 15.35 4.94 14.78
CA SER A 519 14.30 4.69 15.77
C SER A 519 13.67 5.99 16.29
N ALA A 520 14.48 7.02 16.59
CA ALA A 520 13.99 8.31 17.05
C ALA A 520 13.17 9.01 15.96
N TYR A 521 13.65 9.02 14.72
CA TYR A 521 12.93 9.61 13.59
C TYR A 521 11.61 8.89 13.32
N SER A 522 11.64 7.55 13.29
CA SER A 522 10.44 6.72 13.11
C SER A 522 9.42 6.94 14.24
N SER A 523 9.88 7.12 15.48
CA SER A 523 9.01 7.43 16.62
C SER A 523 8.32 8.78 16.48
N ILE A 524 9.03 9.81 16.02
CA ILE A 524 8.46 11.14 15.75
C ILE A 524 7.36 11.02 14.68
N ILE A 525 7.66 10.31 13.57
CA ILE A 525 6.69 10.12 12.48
C ILE A 525 5.47 9.35 12.95
N MET A 526 5.65 8.26 13.71
CA MET A 526 4.54 7.48 14.27
C MET A 526 3.64 8.33 15.16
N ILE A 527 4.21 9.13 16.04
CA ILE A 527 3.45 10.06 16.91
C ILE A 527 2.71 11.09 16.04
N GLY A 528 3.37 11.64 15.02
CA GLY A 528 2.77 12.58 14.08
C GLY A 528 1.56 11.99 13.33
N VAL A 529 1.67 10.76 12.84
CA VAL A 529 0.57 10.04 12.17
C VAL A 529 -0.60 9.79 13.14
N CYS A 530 -0.30 9.34 14.37
CA CYS A 530 -1.34 9.14 15.39
C CYS A 530 -2.05 10.46 15.76
N ALA A 531 -1.30 11.54 15.93
CA ALA A 531 -1.85 12.87 16.22
C ALA A 531 -2.74 13.37 15.07
N ALA A 532 -2.31 13.22 13.82
CA ALA A 532 -3.09 13.58 12.64
C ALA A 532 -4.40 12.78 12.54
N ALA A 533 -4.35 11.47 12.80
CA ALA A 533 -5.55 10.62 12.82
C ALA A 533 -6.55 11.03 13.91
N LEU A 534 -6.07 11.40 15.10
CA LEU A 534 -6.91 11.91 16.19
C LEU A 534 -7.53 13.26 15.83
N LEU A 535 -6.78 14.17 15.24
CA LEU A 535 -7.29 15.48 14.80
C LEU A 535 -8.38 15.33 13.75
N LEU A 536 -8.19 14.46 12.74
CA LEU A 536 -9.22 14.18 11.72
C LEU A 536 -10.51 13.66 12.34
N LYS A 537 -10.41 12.78 13.35
CA LYS A 537 -11.58 12.24 14.07
C LYS A 537 -12.33 13.33 14.85
N VAL A 538 -11.60 14.26 15.47
CA VAL A 538 -12.20 15.41 16.19
C VAL A 538 -12.92 16.32 15.21
N ILE A 539 -12.30 16.63 14.06
CA ILE A 539 -12.89 17.46 13.00
C ILE A 539 -14.17 16.82 12.46
N ASP A 540 -14.15 15.52 12.13
CA ASP A 540 -15.34 14.80 11.64
C ASP A 540 -16.48 14.85 12.65
N LYS A 541 -16.18 14.63 13.94
CA LYS A 541 -17.17 14.74 15.01
C LYS A 541 -17.77 16.15 15.09
N SER A 542 -16.94 17.19 14.97
CA SER A 542 -17.39 18.60 15.01
C SER A 542 -18.27 18.96 13.81
N VAL A 543 -17.88 18.51 12.61
CA VAL A 543 -18.68 18.72 11.37
C VAL A 543 -20.03 18.01 11.46
N ARG A 544 -20.07 16.79 12.00
CA ARG A 544 -21.35 16.07 12.21
C ARG A 544 -22.28 16.79 13.20
N ILE A 545 -21.72 17.40 14.25
CA ILE A 545 -22.51 18.19 15.22
C ILE A 545 -23.10 19.45 14.55
N ILE A 546 -22.29 20.14 13.73
CA ILE A 546 -22.74 21.35 13.01
C ILE A 546 -23.83 21.01 11.97
N ARG A 547 -23.71 19.86 11.26
CA ARG A 547 -24.72 19.41 10.29
C ARG A 547 -26.04 18.94 10.91
N ARG A 548 -26.05 18.60 12.20
CA ARG A 548 -27.26 18.20 12.94
C ARG A 548 -28.01 19.40 13.56
N ARG A 549 -27.40 20.56 13.62
CA ARG A 549 -28.03 21.86 13.93
C ARG A 549 -28.46 22.55 12.64
#